data_26ac703932a6fb6c255b7ff1e53a4a4a
#
_entry.id   26ac703932a6fb6c255b7ff1e53a4a4a
#
_cell.length_a   1.000
_cell.length_b   1.000
_cell.length_c   1.000
_cell.angle_alpha   90.00
_cell.angle_beta   90.00
_cell.angle_gamma   90.00
#
_symmetry.space_group_name_H-M   'P 1'
#
loop_
_entity.id
_entity.type
_entity.pdbx_description
1 polymer ?
#
loop_
_entity_poly.entity_id
_entity_poly.type
_entity_poly.pdbx_seq_one_letter_code
_entity_poly.pdbx_strand_id
1 'polypeptide(L)'
;IDLCAKHIDKMAKFQVMVQRKIKANQINELMSYVSSPRLNYEDADTFMKRFDEAFLNLYPSFVTEFNALLKEDEQVITKNPHSLTTELRIFALIRLGVKESSEIAALLYYTPRTIYNYRSAFKNKALDRESFEERVCMLCTIINN
;
A
#
# COMPACT_ATOMS: atom_id res chain seq x y z
N ILE A 1 -1.42 -10.42 -23.37
CA ILE A 1 -0.74 -9.28 -23.99
C ILE A 1 -1.28 -7.97 -23.44
N ASP A 2 -2.59 -7.78 -23.47
CA ASP A 2 -3.20 -6.57 -22.90
C ASP A 2 -2.93 -6.43 -21.40
N LEU A 3 -2.92 -7.54 -20.68
CA LEU A 3 -2.67 -7.54 -19.26
C LEU A 3 -1.25 -7.08 -18.95
N CYS A 4 -0.26 -7.54 -19.72
CA CYS A 4 1.12 -7.11 -19.55
C CYS A 4 1.30 -5.62 -19.81
N ALA A 5 0.70 -5.12 -20.90
CA ALA A 5 0.77 -3.70 -21.23
C ALA A 5 0.13 -2.84 -20.15
N LYS A 6 -1.03 -3.25 -19.64
CA LYS A 6 -1.71 -2.55 -18.56
C LYS A 6 -0.90 -2.58 -17.28
N HIS A 7 -0.25 -3.69 -16.99
CA HIS A 7 0.60 -3.84 -15.81
C HIS A 7 1.78 -2.88 -15.87
N ILE A 8 2.47 -2.81 -17.02
CA ILE A 8 3.60 -1.90 -17.21
C ILE A 8 3.15 -0.45 -17.07
N ASP A 9 2.01 -0.09 -17.65
CA ASP A 9 1.44 1.25 -17.55
C ASP A 9 1.12 1.60 -16.10
N LYS A 10 0.52 0.68 -15.36
CA LYS A 10 0.20 0.90 -13.94
C LYS A 10 1.47 1.06 -13.11
N MET A 11 2.49 0.27 -13.39
CA MET A 11 3.77 0.36 -12.69
C MET A 11 4.41 1.73 -12.93
N ALA A 12 4.38 2.22 -14.17
CA ALA A 12 4.92 3.53 -14.50
C ALA A 12 4.15 4.65 -13.81
N LYS A 13 2.83 4.56 -13.78
CA LYS A 13 1.99 5.53 -13.08
C LYS A 13 2.26 5.53 -11.58
N PHE A 14 2.38 4.34 -10.99
CA PHE A 14 2.71 4.18 -9.58
C PHE A 14 4.04 4.87 -9.26
N GLN A 15 5.05 4.62 -10.09
CA GLN A 15 6.36 5.23 -9.94
C GLN A 15 6.29 6.75 -9.93
N VAL A 16 5.58 7.33 -10.91
CA VAL A 16 5.43 8.79 -11.01
C VAL A 16 4.73 9.36 -9.78
N MET A 17 3.66 8.73 -9.34
CA MET A 17 2.89 9.20 -8.19
C MET A 17 3.72 9.17 -6.90
N VAL A 18 4.44 8.09 -6.68
CA VAL A 18 5.28 7.95 -5.48
C VAL A 18 6.38 9.01 -5.49
N GLN A 19 7.04 9.20 -6.62
CA GLN A 19 8.11 10.20 -6.75
C GLN A 19 7.60 11.62 -6.50
N ARG A 20 6.38 11.91 -6.88
CA ARG A 20 5.77 13.22 -6.66
C ARG A 20 5.46 13.49 -5.20
N LYS A 21 5.01 12.47 -4.49
CA LYS A 21 4.43 12.63 -3.15
C LYS A 21 5.41 12.38 -2.03
N ILE A 22 6.50 11.67 -2.31
CA ILE A 22 7.43 11.25 -1.27
C ILE A 22 8.86 11.57 -1.70
N LYS A 23 9.57 12.33 -0.86
CA LYS A 23 10.95 12.77 -1.13
C LYS A 23 12.00 12.00 -0.33
N ALA A 24 11.59 10.92 0.34
CA ALA A 24 12.52 10.17 1.19
C ALA A 24 13.36 9.18 0.36
N ASN A 25 14.66 9.10 0.66
CA ASN A 25 15.58 8.18 -0.02
C ASN A 25 15.17 6.72 0.09
N GLN A 26 14.52 6.34 1.17
CA GLN A 26 14.03 4.97 1.40
C GLN A 26 13.02 4.53 0.35
N ILE A 27 12.25 5.48 -0.18
CA ILE A 27 11.26 5.20 -1.19
C ILE A 27 11.91 4.90 -2.54
N ASN A 28 13.10 5.46 -2.79
CA ASN A 28 13.84 5.14 -4.01
C ASN A 28 14.24 3.67 -4.07
N GLU A 29 14.55 3.05 -2.94
CA GLU A 29 14.82 1.61 -2.88
C GLU A 29 13.59 0.80 -3.24
N LEU A 30 12.43 1.16 -2.69
CA LEU A 30 11.17 0.51 -3.03
C LEU A 30 10.88 0.63 -4.52
N MET A 31 11.01 1.84 -5.05
CA MET A 31 10.75 2.09 -6.47
C MET A 31 11.71 1.34 -7.37
N SER A 32 12.99 1.30 -7.00
CA SER A 32 13.99 0.55 -7.75
C SER A 32 13.67 -0.94 -7.78
N TYR A 33 13.24 -1.48 -6.64
CA TYR A 33 12.86 -2.88 -6.54
C TYR A 33 11.62 -3.19 -7.37
N VAL A 34 10.58 -2.37 -7.23
CA VAL A 34 9.29 -2.59 -7.91
C VAL A 34 9.41 -2.38 -9.41
N SER A 35 10.25 -1.46 -9.86
CA SER A 35 10.44 -1.16 -11.29
C SER A 35 11.58 -1.92 -11.93
N SER A 36 12.02 -3.03 -11.33
CA SER A 36 13.02 -3.91 -11.91
C SER A 36 12.60 -4.38 -13.32
N PRO A 37 13.54 -4.50 -14.27
CA PRO A 37 13.21 -4.98 -15.63
C PRO A 37 12.48 -6.32 -15.65
N ARG A 38 12.68 -7.15 -14.65
CA ARG A 38 11.98 -8.45 -14.54
C ARG A 38 10.47 -8.29 -14.48
N LEU A 39 9.99 -7.19 -13.92
CA LEU A 39 8.57 -6.95 -13.78
C LEU A 39 7.86 -6.78 -15.12
N ASN A 40 8.60 -6.46 -16.18
CA ASN A 40 8.01 -6.31 -17.51
C ASN A 40 7.38 -7.61 -18.02
N TYR A 41 7.82 -8.75 -17.50
CA TYR A 41 7.35 -10.06 -17.92
C TYR A 41 6.57 -10.79 -16.84
N GLU A 42 6.32 -10.14 -15.70
CA GLU A 42 5.62 -10.73 -14.59
C GLU A 42 4.14 -10.33 -14.61
N ASP A 43 3.29 -11.18 -14.07
CA ASP A 43 1.87 -10.88 -13.95
C ASP A 43 1.60 -9.95 -12.76
N ALA A 44 0.34 -9.50 -12.65
CA ALA A 44 -0.05 -8.58 -11.58
C ALA A 44 0.11 -9.20 -10.19
N ASP A 45 -0.09 -10.51 -10.06
CA ASP A 45 0.05 -11.20 -8.78
C ASP A 45 1.50 -11.17 -8.29
N THR A 46 2.44 -11.44 -9.20
CA THR A 46 3.86 -11.38 -8.89
C THR A 46 4.29 -9.97 -8.51
N PHE A 47 3.76 -8.96 -9.23
CA PHE A 47 4.01 -7.55 -8.89
C PHE A 47 3.56 -7.25 -7.47
N MET A 48 2.37 -7.70 -7.09
CA MET A 48 1.84 -7.46 -5.75
C MET A 48 2.69 -8.14 -4.67
N LYS A 49 3.16 -9.34 -4.93
CA LYS A 49 4.06 -10.04 -4.00
C LYS A 49 5.36 -9.28 -3.80
N ARG A 50 5.94 -8.76 -4.87
CA ARG A 50 7.16 -7.95 -4.79
C ARG A 50 6.90 -6.64 -4.06
N PHE A 51 5.76 -6.03 -4.30
CA PHE A 51 5.36 -4.83 -3.57
C PHE A 51 5.27 -5.10 -2.07
N ASP A 52 4.60 -6.19 -1.69
CA ASP A 52 4.45 -6.56 -0.28
C ASP A 52 5.80 -6.72 0.40
N GLU A 53 6.71 -7.49 -0.22
CA GLU A 53 8.04 -7.70 0.33
C GLU A 53 8.82 -6.40 0.49
N ALA A 54 8.84 -5.60 -0.56
CA ALA A 54 9.59 -4.34 -0.55
C ALA A 54 9.03 -3.37 0.49
N PHE A 55 7.70 -3.26 0.55
CA PHE A 55 7.05 -2.38 1.52
C PHE A 55 7.34 -2.81 2.96
N LEU A 56 7.22 -4.12 3.23
CA LEU A 56 7.46 -4.64 4.58
C LEU A 56 8.93 -4.61 4.97
N ASN A 57 9.84 -4.63 3.99
CA ASN A 57 11.26 -4.42 4.27
C ASN A 57 11.54 -2.98 4.70
N LEU A 58 10.84 -2.01 4.10
CA LEU A 58 10.98 -0.60 4.51
C LEU A 58 10.25 -0.31 5.82
N TYR A 59 9.10 -0.92 6.01
CA TYR A 59 8.23 -0.66 7.15
C TYR A 59 7.87 -1.97 7.86
N PRO A 60 8.83 -2.61 8.52
CA PRO A 60 8.60 -3.95 9.11
C PRO A 60 7.55 -3.96 10.22
N SER A 61 7.31 -2.84 10.87
CA SER A 61 6.31 -2.74 11.94
C SER A 61 4.94 -2.25 11.46
N PHE A 62 4.75 -2.10 10.15
CA PHE A 62 3.53 -1.50 9.61
C PHE A 62 2.27 -2.24 10.08
N VAL A 63 2.22 -3.56 9.96
CA VAL A 63 1.03 -4.34 10.32
C VAL A 63 0.72 -4.21 11.81
N THR A 64 1.75 -4.29 12.64
CA THR A 64 1.60 -4.15 14.10
C THR A 64 1.08 -2.76 14.46
N GLU A 65 1.67 -1.71 13.89
CA GLU A 65 1.25 -0.34 14.16
C GLU A 65 -0.13 -0.04 13.59
N PHE A 66 -0.43 -0.59 12.40
CA PHE A 66 -1.76 -0.45 11.79
C PHE A 66 -2.82 -1.06 12.70
N ASN A 67 -2.58 -2.28 13.17
CA ASN A 67 -3.50 -2.97 14.06
C ASN A 67 -3.71 -2.23 15.38
N ALA A 68 -2.72 -1.49 15.85
CA ALA A 68 -2.86 -0.69 17.06
C ALA A 68 -3.88 0.45 16.90
N LEU A 69 -4.23 0.82 15.68
CA LEU A 69 -5.25 1.83 15.40
C LEU A 69 -6.67 1.25 15.38
N LEU A 70 -6.80 -0.06 15.41
CA LEU A 70 -8.07 -0.76 15.30
C LEU A 70 -8.53 -1.29 16.64
N LYS A 71 -9.85 -1.49 16.76
CA LYS A 71 -10.42 -2.19 17.91
C LYS A 71 -9.82 -3.58 18.01
N GLU A 72 -9.66 -4.08 19.22
CA GLU A 72 -8.95 -5.33 19.48
C GLU A 72 -9.50 -6.52 18.70
N ASP A 73 -10.82 -6.62 18.58
CA ASP A 73 -11.50 -7.69 17.87
C ASP A 73 -11.56 -7.49 16.35
N GLU A 74 -11.08 -6.34 15.87
CA GLU A 74 -11.12 -5.98 14.45
C GLU A 74 -9.74 -5.97 13.79
N GLN A 75 -8.73 -6.43 14.48
CA GLN A 75 -7.37 -6.40 13.96
C GLN A 75 -7.19 -7.39 12.81
N VAL A 76 -6.34 -7.02 11.86
CA VAL A 76 -6.07 -7.84 10.68
C VAL A 76 -5.05 -8.91 11.03
N ILE A 77 -5.38 -10.16 10.71
CA ILE A 77 -4.48 -11.29 10.92
C ILE A 77 -3.92 -11.70 9.56
N THR A 78 -2.59 -11.69 9.44
CA THR A 78 -1.91 -12.13 8.23
C THR A 78 -1.38 -13.54 8.42
N LYS A 79 -1.54 -14.39 7.41
CA LYS A 79 -1.04 -15.76 7.43
C LYS A 79 0.47 -15.84 7.17
N ASN A 80 0.99 -14.85 6.48
CA ASN A 80 2.38 -14.80 6.07
C ASN A 80 2.95 -13.43 6.45
N PRO A 81 4.03 -13.37 7.27
CA PRO A 81 4.60 -12.09 7.70
C PRO A 81 5.21 -11.26 6.57
N HIS A 82 5.39 -11.86 5.39
CA HIS A 82 5.96 -11.17 4.22
C HIS A 82 4.92 -10.78 3.18
N SER A 83 3.63 -10.95 3.50
CA SER A 83 2.54 -10.63 2.59
C SER A 83 1.56 -9.68 3.23
N LEU A 84 0.94 -8.84 2.41
CA LEU A 84 -0.15 -7.96 2.81
C LEU A 84 -1.47 -8.52 2.28
N THR A 85 -2.53 -8.31 3.03
CA THR A 85 -3.89 -8.56 2.53
C THR A 85 -4.28 -7.41 1.59
N THR A 86 -5.39 -7.56 0.87
CA THR A 86 -5.92 -6.49 0.02
C THR A 86 -6.12 -5.21 0.82
N GLU A 87 -6.73 -5.31 1.99
CA GLU A 87 -6.98 -4.17 2.86
C GLU A 87 -5.67 -3.48 3.26
N LEU A 88 -4.68 -4.26 3.65
CA LEU A 88 -3.40 -3.71 4.06
C LEU A 88 -2.67 -3.05 2.89
N ARG A 89 -2.80 -3.58 1.67
CA ARG A 89 -2.21 -2.94 0.48
C ARG A 89 -2.83 -1.58 0.22
N ILE A 90 -4.13 -1.45 0.40
CA ILE A 90 -4.81 -0.16 0.26
C ILE A 90 -4.20 0.87 1.21
N PHE A 91 -4.05 0.51 2.47
CA PHE A 91 -3.53 1.43 3.47
C PHE A 91 -2.01 1.61 3.36
N ALA A 92 -1.29 0.62 2.82
CA ALA A 92 0.11 0.78 2.47
C ALA A 92 0.29 1.85 1.38
N LEU A 93 -0.56 1.83 0.37
CA LEU A 93 -0.54 2.87 -0.67
C LEU A 93 -0.87 4.25 -0.09
N ILE A 94 -1.85 4.32 0.80
CA ILE A 94 -2.18 5.57 1.48
C ILE A 94 -0.97 6.05 2.29
N ARG A 95 -0.28 5.15 2.99
CA ARG A 95 0.94 5.49 3.72
C ARG A 95 2.01 6.06 2.79
N LEU A 96 2.11 5.54 1.58
CA LEU A 96 3.06 6.02 0.57
C LEU A 96 2.62 7.33 -0.09
N GLY A 97 1.45 7.83 0.23
CA GLY A 97 0.95 9.10 -0.29
C GLY A 97 -0.04 8.97 -1.45
N VAL A 98 -0.41 7.75 -1.84
CA VAL A 98 -1.43 7.52 -2.87
C VAL A 98 -2.78 7.47 -2.17
N LYS A 99 -3.49 8.58 -2.13
CA LYS A 99 -4.69 8.75 -1.30
C LYS A 99 -6.00 8.72 -2.06
N GLU A 100 -5.98 8.91 -3.38
CA GLU A 100 -7.21 8.92 -4.17
C GLU A 100 -7.70 7.49 -4.42
N SER A 101 -8.97 7.22 -4.10
CA SER A 101 -9.54 5.89 -4.30
C SER A 101 -9.46 5.43 -5.75
N SER A 102 -9.61 6.34 -6.71
CA SER A 102 -9.48 6.02 -8.13
C SER A 102 -8.07 5.57 -8.50
N GLU A 103 -7.05 6.21 -7.93
CA GLU A 103 -5.66 5.84 -8.18
C GLU A 103 -5.33 4.47 -7.56
N ILE A 104 -5.78 4.26 -6.33
CA ILE A 104 -5.58 2.97 -5.65
C ILE A 104 -6.26 1.85 -6.42
N ALA A 105 -7.50 2.08 -6.85
CA ALA A 105 -8.27 1.11 -7.62
C ALA A 105 -7.55 0.73 -8.92
N ALA A 106 -7.01 1.72 -9.62
CA ALA A 106 -6.28 1.48 -10.86
C ALA A 106 -5.04 0.62 -10.62
N LEU A 107 -4.33 0.85 -9.53
CA LEU A 107 -3.12 0.09 -9.21
C LEU A 107 -3.43 -1.35 -8.79
N LEU A 108 -4.52 -1.56 -8.06
CA LEU A 108 -4.86 -2.87 -7.49
C LEU A 108 -5.88 -3.66 -8.31
N TYR A 109 -6.31 -3.14 -9.44
CA TYR A 109 -7.31 -3.79 -10.34
C TYR A 109 -8.68 -3.92 -9.67
N TYR A 110 -9.08 -2.91 -8.91
CA TYR A 110 -10.41 -2.82 -8.31
C TYR A 110 -11.16 -1.61 -8.88
N THR A 111 -12.44 -1.51 -8.55
CA THR A 111 -13.21 -0.30 -8.85
C THR A 111 -13.01 0.73 -7.74
N PRO A 112 -13.13 2.03 -8.03
CA PRO A 112 -13.06 3.05 -6.98
C PRO A 112 -14.06 2.83 -5.85
N ARG A 113 -15.26 2.31 -6.20
CA ARG A 113 -16.28 2.01 -5.20
C ARG A 113 -15.82 0.93 -4.23
N THR A 114 -15.15 -0.11 -4.71
CA THR A 114 -14.62 -1.17 -3.87
C THR A 114 -13.59 -0.61 -2.90
N ILE A 115 -12.69 0.24 -3.38
CA ILE A 115 -11.69 0.88 -2.52
C ILE A 115 -12.37 1.76 -1.47
N TYR A 116 -13.35 2.55 -1.88
CA TYR A 116 -14.11 3.38 -0.95
C TYR A 116 -14.76 2.55 0.14
N ASN A 117 -15.35 1.41 -0.23
CA ASN A 117 -16.02 0.52 0.73
C ASN A 117 -15.04 -0.03 1.76
N TYR A 118 -13.84 -0.45 1.32
CA TYR A 118 -12.80 -0.90 2.24
C TYR A 118 -12.39 0.21 3.20
N ARG A 119 -12.16 1.40 2.69
CA ARG A 119 -11.73 2.53 3.53
C ARG A 119 -12.79 2.87 4.55
N SER A 120 -14.04 2.93 4.14
CA SER A 120 -15.15 3.21 5.04
C SER A 120 -15.30 2.14 6.12
N ALA A 121 -15.19 0.87 5.73
CA ALA A 121 -15.28 -0.24 6.66
C ALA A 121 -14.19 -0.16 7.73
N PHE A 122 -12.96 0.13 7.34
CA PHE A 122 -11.85 0.21 8.29
C PHE A 122 -11.92 1.44 9.19
N LYS A 123 -12.45 2.55 8.70
CA LYS A 123 -12.73 3.69 9.57
C LYS A 123 -13.68 3.30 10.71
N ASN A 124 -14.67 2.48 10.40
CA ASN A 124 -15.63 2.01 11.41
C ASN A 124 -15.00 1.00 12.38
N LYS A 125 -13.93 0.33 12.00
CA LYS A 125 -13.19 -0.60 12.87
C LYS A 125 -12.13 0.10 13.70
N ALA A 126 -11.85 1.35 13.40
CA ALA A 126 -10.81 2.10 14.07
C ALA A 126 -11.24 2.54 15.47
N LEU A 127 -10.26 2.69 16.35
CA LEU A 127 -10.48 3.25 17.69
C LEU A 127 -10.98 4.70 17.58
N ASP A 128 -10.46 5.45 16.61
CA ASP A 128 -10.92 6.80 16.31
C ASP A 128 -11.15 6.93 14.80
N ARG A 129 -12.41 6.94 14.42
CA ARG A 129 -12.83 7.01 13.03
C ARG A 129 -12.29 8.25 12.31
N GLU A 130 -12.36 9.41 12.97
CA GLU A 130 -12.05 10.69 12.34
C GLU A 130 -10.58 10.83 11.97
N SER A 131 -9.68 10.34 12.81
CA SER A 131 -8.26 10.48 12.61
C SER A 131 -7.58 9.23 12.01
N PHE A 132 -8.36 8.21 11.69
CA PHE A 132 -7.80 6.91 11.29
C PHE A 132 -6.83 7.02 10.11
N GLU A 133 -7.28 7.57 8.98
CA GLU A 133 -6.44 7.63 7.78
C GLU A 133 -5.26 8.59 7.94
N GLU A 134 -5.45 9.66 8.68
CA GLU A 134 -4.36 10.57 9.02
C GLU A 134 -3.29 9.86 9.82
N ARG A 135 -3.69 9.03 10.78
CA ARG A 135 -2.74 8.24 11.58
C ARG A 135 -2.05 7.17 10.76
N VAL A 136 -2.76 6.55 9.80
CA VAL A 136 -2.13 5.60 8.87
C VAL A 136 -0.98 6.28 8.12
N CYS A 137 -1.18 7.50 7.68
CA CYS A 137 -0.14 8.25 6.97
C CYS A 137 1.11 8.51 7.81
N MET A 138 1.00 8.39 9.11
CA MET A 138 2.10 8.65 10.04
C MET A 138 2.74 7.39 10.61
N LEU A 139 2.26 6.21 10.23
CA LEU A 139 2.82 4.96 10.73
C LEU A 139 4.27 4.79 10.28
N CYS A 140 5.04 4.14 11.12
CA CYS A 140 6.45 3.85 10.83
C CYS A 140 7.28 5.11 10.58
N THR A 141 6.87 6.22 11.18
CA THR A 141 7.63 7.46 11.11
C THR A 141 8.82 7.34 12.05
N ILE A 142 10.01 7.56 11.51
CA ILE A 142 11.21 7.58 12.32
C ILE A 142 11.30 8.97 12.97
N ILE A 143 11.18 9.00 14.28
CA ILE A 143 11.38 10.23 15.04
C ILE A 143 12.86 10.33 15.35
N ASN A 144 13.55 11.22 14.64
CA ASN A 144 14.94 11.54 14.94
C ASN A 144 14.95 12.61 16.02
N ASN A 145 15.36 12.21 17.20
CA ASN A 145 15.60 13.16 18.28
C ASN A 145 17.06 13.61 18.24
#